data_d164cd259f236d03542093d4c9f9e504
#
_entry.id   d164cd259f236d03542093d4c9f9e504
#
_cell.length_a   1.000
_cell.length_b   1.000
_cell.length_c   1.000
_cell.angle_alpha   90.00
_cell.angle_beta   90.00
_cell.angle_gamma   90.00
#
_symmetry.space_group_name_H-M   'P 1'
#
loop_
_entity.id
_entity.type
_entity.pdbx_description
1 polymer ?
#
loop_
_entity_poly.entity_id
_entity_poly.type
_entity_poly.pdbx_seq_one_letter_code
_entity_poly.pdbx_strand_id
1 'polypeptide(L)'
;MLETIWFVLWTLLWAVYFVLDGFDLGLGTLLPFLGKTEQERRFMYNAAGPFWDGNEVWLISAGGVTFAAFPKAYAVMFSALYAPLLILLFALIFRAVSFEFRNKVESDAWRSLWDGVHFVANLAPCILLGVAFANLFMGIPVDAQGVYHGSLLGLLNLYGLAGGVFFLCMFVLHGAIWLSIKSEGDLQTRALAAATFVWPIMLALLVVFLILTAFYTKLYDNYLAMPALFILPLLALAGLLGARCMLSKGKLWLAWGCSALFIIGVTFFGVMGMFPGMIISSLDPAATVTAFNGSSSQLTLKIMLGVALVMVPIVLIYQFWMYRLFSHPVTAKDLDDHAYYLPGCALFFSKPRRNSGAAFYTRSSS
;
A
#
# COMPACT_ATOMS: atom_id res chain seq x y z
N MET A 1 -5.83 29.17 -0.03
CA MET A 1 -4.41 28.75 0.12
C MET A 1 -4.26 27.51 1.03
N LEU A 2 -4.83 27.50 2.24
CA LEU A 2 -4.72 26.34 3.14
C LEU A 2 -5.40 25.08 2.56
N GLU A 3 -6.52 25.21 1.88
CA GLU A 3 -7.23 24.14 1.20
C GLU A 3 -6.35 23.43 0.17
N THR A 4 -5.62 24.23 -0.62
CA THR A 4 -4.68 23.70 -1.62
C THR A 4 -3.50 22.99 -0.94
N ILE A 5 -2.95 23.53 0.15
CA ILE A 5 -1.89 22.88 0.93
C ILE A 5 -2.39 21.54 1.45
N TRP A 6 -3.60 21.49 2.04
CA TRP A 6 -4.16 20.27 2.56
C TRP A 6 -4.52 19.26 1.45
N PHE A 7 -4.93 19.71 0.28
CA PHE A 7 -5.14 18.85 -0.87
C PHE A 7 -3.82 18.16 -1.32
N VAL A 8 -2.71 18.90 -1.36
CA VAL A 8 -1.38 18.35 -1.66
C VAL A 8 -0.92 17.38 -0.56
N LEU A 9 -1.10 17.75 0.72
CA LEU A 9 -0.76 16.87 1.84
C LEU A 9 -1.61 15.60 1.85
N TRP A 10 -2.89 15.70 1.55
CA TRP A 10 -3.78 14.55 1.39
C TRP A 10 -3.30 13.62 0.26
N THR A 11 -2.92 14.17 -0.88
CA THR A 11 -2.33 13.41 -1.98
C THR A 11 -1.05 12.71 -1.55
N LEU A 12 -0.19 13.39 -0.78
CA LEU A 12 1.05 12.84 -0.25
C LEU A 12 0.79 11.66 0.68
N LEU A 13 -0.21 11.74 1.55
CA LEU A 13 -0.57 10.64 2.46
C LEU A 13 -1.00 9.38 1.69
N TRP A 14 -1.81 9.53 0.65
CA TRP A 14 -2.16 8.43 -0.24
C TRP A 14 -0.94 7.86 -0.96
N ALA A 15 -0.06 8.72 -1.47
CA ALA A 15 1.16 8.28 -2.14
C ALA A 15 2.08 7.51 -1.19
N VAL A 16 2.25 7.97 0.06
CA VAL A 16 3.02 7.27 1.10
C VAL A 16 2.38 5.91 1.43
N TYR A 17 1.06 5.86 1.61
CA TYR A 17 0.35 4.61 1.82
C TYR A 17 0.60 3.61 0.68
N PHE A 18 0.44 4.03 -0.58
CA PHE A 18 0.66 3.16 -1.73
C PHE A 18 2.11 2.71 -1.90
N VAL A 19 3.07 3.51 -1.48
CA VAL A 19 4.49 3.10 -1.47
C VAL A 19 4.75 2.10 -0.35
N LEU A 20 4.29 2.38 0.86
CA LEU A 20 4.67 1.60 2.03
C LEU A 20 3.85 0.32 2.16
N ASP A 21 2.52 0.41 2.13
CA ASP A 21 1.65 -0.78 2.22
C ASP A 21 1.52 -1.50 0.86
N GLY A 22 1.78 -0.81 -0.25
CA GLY A 22 1.72 -1.39 -1.59
C GLY A 22 2.69 -2.54 -1.81
N PHE A 23 3.90 -2.51 -1.23
CA PHE A 23 4.79 -3.66 -1.34
C PHE A 23 4.33 -4.83 -0.46
N ASP A 24 3.70 -4.59 0.69
CA ASP A 24 3.15 -5.63 1.56
C ASP A 24 1.98 -6.34 0.84
N LEU A 25 1.08 -5.57 0.24
CA LEU A 25 -0.04 -6.08 -0.56
C LEU A 25 0.46 -6.89 -1.76
N GLY A 26 1.46 -6.37 -2.49
CA GLY A 26 2.08 -7.05 -3.62
C GLY A 26 2.79 -8.33 -3.20
N LEU A 27 3.51 -8.32 -2.09
CA LEU A 27 4.21 -9.47 -1.53
C LEU A 27 3.22 -10.58 -1.12
N GLY A 28 2.14 -10.23 -0.41
CA GLY A 28 1.11 -11.18 -0.02
C GLY A 28 0.40 -11.80 -1.22
N THR A 29 0.18 -11.01 -2.28
CA THR A 29 -0.38 -11.50 -3.56
C THR A 29 0.58 -12.47 -4.26
N LEU A 30 1.89 -12.32 -4.09
CA LEU A 30 2.90 -13.22 -4.69
C LEU A 30 3.11 -14.52 -3.89
N LEU A 31 2.58 -14.62 -2.68
CA LEU A 31 2.83 -15.76 -1.77
C LEU A 31 2.64 -17.15 -2.43
N PRO A 32 1.48 -17.47 -3.05
CA PRO A 32 1.25 -18.80 -3.61
C PRO A 32 2.12 -19.10 -4.85
N PHE A 33 2.61 -18.07 -5.52
CA PHE A 33 3.38 -18.21 -6.76
C PHE A 33 4.88 -18.37 -6.49
N LEU A 34 5.42 -17.70 -5.49
CA LEU A 34 6.86 -17.65 -5.21
C LEU A 34 7.27 -18.54 -4.03
N GLY A 35 6.45 -18.68 -3.01
CA GLY A 35 6.71 -19.51 -1.82
C GLY A 35 6.46 -21.00 -2.09
N LYS A 36 7.49 -21.74 -2.53
CA LYS A 36 7.38 -23.16 -2.90
C LYS A 36 7.48 -24.10 -1.70
N THR A 37 8.27 -23.72 -0.72
CA THR A 37 8.45 -24.50 0.52
C THR A 37 7.84 -23.77 1.71
N GLU A 38 7.60 -24.49 2.81
CA GLU A 38 7.12 -23.90 4.05
C GLU A 38 8.09 -22.85 4.58
N GLN A 39 9.39 -23.09 4.49
CA GLN A 39 10.41 -22.16 4.91
C GLN A 39 10.37 -20.86 4.08
N GLU A 40 10.23 -20.96 2.76
CA GLU A 40 10.13 -19.79 1.87
C GLU A 40 8.86 -18.97 2.16
N ARG A 41 7.73 -19.61 2.43
CA ARG A 41 6.50 -18.91 2.84
C ARG A 41 6.73 -18.15 4.15
N ARG A 42 7.38 -18.77 5.13
CA ARG A 42 7.76 -18.08 6.38
C ARG A 42 8.70 -16.91 6.12
N PHE A 43 9.66 -17.02 5.18
CA PHE A 43 10.48 -15.89 4.77
C PHE A 43 9.64 -14.75 4.19
N MET A 44 8.66 -15.05 3.33
CA MET A 44 7.78 -14.04 2.75
C MET A 44 6.94 -13.32 3.81
N TYR A 45 6.37 -14.05 4.77
CA TYR A 45 5.66 -13.43 5.90
C TYR A 45 6.59 -12.52 6.72
N ASN A 46 7.82 -12.96 7.01
CA ASN A 46 8.78 -12.16 7.76
C ASN A 46 9.32 -10.95 6.97
N ALA A 47 9.31 -10.99 5.65
CA ALA A 47 9.71 -9.85 4.82
C ALA A 47 8.75 -8.65 4.93
N ALA A 48 7.47 -8.88 5.26
CA ALA A 48 6.48 -7.85 5.57
C ALA A 48 6.29 -7.63 7.08
N GLY A 49 6.51 -8.69 7.88
CA GLY A 49 6.17 -8.74 9.31
C GLY A 49 6.52 -7.51 10.14
N PRO A 50 7.75 -6.97 10.07
CA PRO A 50 8.12 -5.78 10.84
C PRO A 50 7.49 -4.47 10.37
N PHE A 51 6.83 -4.44 9.20
CA PHE A 51 6.47 -3.20 8.50
C PHE A 51 4.97 -3.02 8.33
N TRP A 52 4.20 -4.11 8.07
CA TRP A 52 2.82 -4.06 7.60
C TRP A 52 1.89 -3.21 8.49
N ASP A 53 2.00 -3.32 9.81
CA ASP A 53 1.18 -2.57 10.76
C ASP A 53 1.46 -1.08 10.68
N GLY A 54 2.74 -0.69 10.73
CA GLY A 54 3.16 0.70 10.56
C GLY A 54 2.87 1.29 9.18
N ASN A 55 2.84 0.46 8.14
CA ASN A 55 2.51 0.88 6.77
C ASN A 55 0.99 1.11 6.61
N GLU A 56 0.16 0.25 7.20
CA GLU A 56 -1.30 0.36 7.16
C GLU A 56 -1.81 1.63 7.86
N VAL A 57 -1.09 2.15 8.87
CA VAL A 57 -1.44 3.40 9.57
C VAL A 57 -1.56 4.60 8.61
N TRP A 58 -0.84 4.60 7.49
CA TRP A 58 -0.95 5.68 6.50
C TRP A 58 -2.31 5.73 5.80
N LEU A 59 -3.00 4.59 5.63
CA LEU A 59 -4.39 4.55 5.18
C LEU A 59 -5.33 5.25 6.17
N ILE A 60 -5.17 4.93 7.46
CA ILE A 60 -5.95 5.56 8.54
C ILE A 60 -5.64 7.05 8.59
N SER A 61 -4.39 7.45 8.41
CA SER A 61 -3.97 8.85 8.38
C SER A 61 -4.59 9.59 7.18
N ALA A 62 -4.60 8.99 5.99
CA ALA A 62 -5.24 9.59 4.81
C ALA A 62 -6.76 9.73 5.00
N GLY A 63 -7.43 8.71 5.54
CA GLY A 63 -8.85 8.77 5.92
C GLY A 63 -9.14 9.82 7.00
N GLY A 64 -8.32 9.88 8.05
CA GLY A 64 -8.43 10.84 9.14
C GLY A 64 -8.24 12.29 8.66
N VAL A 65 -7.29 12.54 7.78
CA VAL A 65 -7.10 13.87 7.16
C VAL A 65 -8.28 14.20 6.24
N THR A 66 -8.82 13.23 5.49
CA THR A 66 -10.04 13.45 4.70
C THR A 66 -11.18 13.89 5.60
N PHE A 67 -11.39 13.20 6.74
CA PHE A 67 -12.42 13.55 7.72
C PHE A 67 -12.23 14.96 8.31
N ALA A 68 -11.02 15.29 8.74
CA ALA A 68 -10.76 16.51 9.49
C ALA A 68 -10.58 17.75 8.60
N ALA A 69 -9.90 17.61 7.44
CA ALA A 69 -9.66 18.72 6.53
C ALA A 69 -10.79 18.92 5.51
N PHE A 70 -11.44 17.83 5.09
CA PHE A 70 -12.45 17.82 4.03
C PHE A 70 -13.68 17.01 4.42
N PRO A 71 -14.41 17.40 5.49
CA PRO A 71 -15.50 16.61 6.08
C PRO A 71 -16.63 16.29 5.09
N LYS A 72 -16.95 17.19 4.16
CA LYS A 72 -17.96 16.95 3.13
C LYS A 72 -17.48 15.87 2.13
N ALA A 73 -16.22 15.94 1.71
CA ALA A 73 -15.64 14.91 0.83
C ALA A 73 -15.60 13.54 1.53
N TYR A 74 -15.24 13.52 2.82
CA TYR A 74 -15.28 12.30 3.63
C TYR A 74 -16.69 11.69 3.66
N ALA A 75 -17.69 12.48 4.02
CA ALA A 75 -19.08 12.00 4.15
C ALA A 75 -19.58 11.41 2.82
N VAL A 76 -19.37 12.11 1.69
CA VAL A 76 -19.81 11.67 0.36
C VAL A 76 -19.04 10.43 -0.09
N MET A 77 -17.70 10.42 0.07
CA MET A 77 -16.86 9.30 -0.35
C MET A 77 -17.19 8.02 0.42
N PHE A 78 -17.31 8.10 1.74
CA PHE A 78 -17.60 6.94 2.59
C PHE A 78 -19.04 6.44 2.41
N SER A 79 -19.98 7.31 2.05
CA SER A 79 -21.34 6.89 1.70
C SER A 79 -21.39 6.23 0.32
N ALA A 80 -20.74 6.84 -0.68
CA ALA A 80 -20.74 6.34 -2.06
C ALA A 80 -19.97 5.02 -2.21
N LEU A 81 -18.84 4.91 -1.53
CA LEU A 81 -17.95 3.74 -1.57
C LEU A 81 -18.13 2.82 -0.36
N TYR A 82 -19.28 2.91 0.37
CA TYR A 82 -19.50 2.15 1.61
C TYR A 82 -19.23 0.65 1.43
N ALA A 83 -19.81 0.00 0.44
CA ALA A 83 -19.65 -1.43 0.22
C ALA A 83 -18.21 -1.82 -0.16
N PRO A 84 -17.53 -1.18 -1.14
CA PRO A 84 -16.14 -1.50 -1.43
C PRO A 84 -15.19 -1.17 -0.25
N LEU A 85 -15.44 -0.10 0.52
CA LEU A 85 -14.65 0.21 1.72
C LEU A 85 -14.84 -0.83 2.83
N LEU A 86 -16.06 -1.35 2.98
CA LEU A 86 -16.33 -2.43 3.94
C LEU A 86 -15.61 -3.73 3.53
N ILE A 87 -15.62 -4.09 2.24
CA ILE A 87 -14.87 -5.24 1.73
C ILE A 87 -13.36 -5.02 1.93
N LEU A 88 -12.85 -3.81 1.66
CA LEU A 88 -11.46 -3.44 1.92
C LEU A 88 -11.11 -3.63 3.40
N LEU A 89 -11.95 -3.13 4.31
CA LEU A 89 -11.74 -3.26 5.75
C LEU A 89 -11.66 -4.72 6.18
N PHE A 90 -12.59 -5.56 5.73
CA PHE A 90 -12.55 -7.00 6.04
C PHE A 90 -11.30 -7.67 5.46
N ALA A 91 -10.90 -7.32 4.24
CA ALA A 91 -9.67 -7.84 3.66
C ALA A 91 -8.45 -7.48 4.53
N LEU A 92 -8.31 -6.23 4.97
CA LEU A 92 -7.21 -5.79 5.84
C LEU A 92 -7.25 -6.47 7.21
N ILE A 93 -8.44 -6.68 7.81
CA ILE A 93 -8.60 -7.44 9.05
C ILE A 93 -8.11 -8.89 8.85
N PHE A 94 -8.54 -9.57 7.78
CA PHE A 94 -8.10 -10.94 7.49
C PHE A 94 -6.60 -11.01 7.19
N ARG A 95 -6.03 -9.98 6.55
CA ARG A 95 -4.59 -9.85 6.36
C ARG A 95 -3.86 -9.83 7.71
N ALA A 96 -4.25 -8.93 8.60
CA ALA A 96 -3.68 -8.80 9.95
C ALA A 96 -3.78 -10.11 10.73
N VAL A 97 -4.98 -10.70 10.76
CA VAL A 97 -5.23 -11.97 11.46
C VAL A 97 -4.38 -13.11 10.88
N SER A 98 -4.14 -13.15 9.57
CA SER A 98 -3.35 -14.20 8.93
C SER A 98 -1.89 -14.24 9.41
N PHE A 99 -1.27 -13.10 9.69
CA PHE A 99 0.08 -13.04 10.26
C PHE A 99 0.17 -13.76 11.61
N GLU A 100 -0.86 -13.58 12.45
CA GLU A 100 -0.89 -14.14 13.82
C GLU A 100 -1.37 -15.59 13.86
N PHE A 101 -2.40 -15.93 13.08
CA PHE A 101 -3.12 -17.21 13.22
C PHE A 101 -2.46 -18.35 12.45
N ARG A 102 -1.73 -18.06 11.38
CA ARG A 102 -1.08 -19.07 10.54
C ARG A 102 -0.24 -20.07 11.34
N ASN A 103 0.47 -19.61 12.35
CA ASN A 103 1.40 -20.41 13.15
C ASN A 103 0.83 -20.90 14.49
N LYS A 104 -0.48 -20.67 14.76
CA LYS A 104 -1.09 -21.07 16.06
C LYS A 104 -1.38 -22.57 16.15
N VAL A 105 -1.49 -23.26 15.02
CA VAL A 105 -1.79 -24.70 14.98
C VAL A 105 -0.75 -25.40 14.10
N GLU A 106 -0.19 -26.48 14.60
CA GLU A 106 0.77 -27.33 13.87
C GLU A 106 0.04 -28.28 12.90
N SER A 107 -0.53 -27.72 11.83
CA SER A 107 -1.26 -28.46 10.81
C SER A 107 -1.01 -27.82 9.44
N ASP A 108 -0.66 -28.64 8.45
CA ASP A 108 -0.43 -28.17 7.08
C ASP A 108 -1.72 -27.66 6.43
N ALA A 109 -2.87 -28.28 6.74
CA ALA A 109 -4.18 -27.82 6.28
C ALA A 109 -4.50 -26.42 6.83
N TRP A 110 -4.20 -26.18 8.12
CA TRP A 110 -4.38 -24.88 8.76
C TRP A 110 -3.48 -23.80 8.14
N ARG A 111 -2.19 -24.11 7.94
CA ARG A 111 -1.24 -23.20 7.28
C ARG A 111 -1.69 -22.87 5.86
N SER A 112 -2.11 -23.89 5.10
CA SER A 112 -2.61 -23.70 3.73
C SER A 112 -3.87 -22.86 3.67
N LEU A 113 -4.80 -23.02 4.61
CA LEU A 113 -5.98 -22.16 4.74
C LEU A 113 -5.58 -20.71 4.93
N TRP A 114 -4.69 -20.43 5.89
CA TRP A 114 -4.26 -19.05 6.18
C TRP A 114 -3.39 -18.46 5.08
N ASP A 115 -2.62 -19.25 4.36
CA ASP A 115 -1.91 -18.80 3.15
C ASP A 115 -2.90 -18.36 2.05
N GLY A 116 -4.00 -19.11 1.88
CA GLY A 116 -5.08 -18.73 0.96
C GLY A 116 -5.83 -17.49 1.41
N VAL A 117 -6.15 -17.37 2.70
CA VAL A 117 -6.77 -16.16 3.29
C VAL A 117 -5.84 -14.96 3.10
N HIS A 118 -4.55 -15.10 3.40
CA HIS A 118 -3.56 -14.03 3.23
C HIS A 118 -3.47 -13.57 1.78
N PHE A 119 -3.43 -14.50 0.83
CA PHE A 119 -3.43 -14.18 -0.60
C PHE A 119 -4.64 -13.34 -1.01
N VAL A 120 -5.86 -13.79 -0.69
CA VAL A 120 -7.09 -13.07 -1.03
C VAL A 120 -7.16 -11.72 -0.31
N ALA A 121 -6.74 -11.68 0.95
CA ALA A 121 -6.72 -10.48 1.78
C ALA A 121 -5.73 -9.40 1.31
N ASN A 122 -4.72 -9.77 0.54
CA ASN A 122 -3.80 -8.83 -0.12
C ASN A 122 -4.23 -8.49 -1.56
N LEU A 123 -4.74 -9.47 -2.31
CA LEU A 123 -5.21 -9.29 -3.68
C LEU A 123 -6.41 -8.32 -3.75
N ALA A 124 -7.38 -8.48 -2.85
CA ALA A 124 -8.60 -7.67 -2.86
C ALA A 124 -8.32 -6.17 -2.66
N PRO A 125 -7.51 -5.72 -1.68
CA PRO A 125 -7.12 -4.31 -1.56
C PRO A 125 -6.42 -3.77 -2.79
N CYS A 126 -5.51 -4.53 -3.42
CA CYS A 126 -4.85 -4.10 -4.66
C CYS A 126 -5.87 -3.69 -5.73
N ILE A 127 -6.90 -4.52 -5.95
CA ILE A 127 -7.91 -4.28 -6.97
C ILE A 127 -8.89 -3.17 -6.53
N LEU A 128 -9.39 -3.24 -5.29
CA LEU A 128 -10.41 -2.32 -4.79
C LEU A 128 -9.92 -0.88 -4.74
N LEU A 129 -8.67 -0.64 -4.32
CA LEU A 129 -8.07 0.69 -4.31
C LEU A 129 -7.97 1.26 -5.73
N GLY A 130 -7.52 0.45 -6.70
CA GLY A 130 -7.43 0.88 -8.09
C GLY A 130 -8.81 1.19 -8.70
N VAL A 131 -9.80 0.34 -8.44
CA VAL A 131 -11.19 0.57 -8.87
C VAL A 131 -11.74 1.85 -8.25
N ALA A 132 -11.52 2.06 -6.94
CA ALA A 132 -12.01 3.24 -6.24
C ALA A 132 -11.42 4.53 -6.81
N PHE A 133 -10.08 4.60 -6.94
CA PHE A 133 -9.41 5.80 -7.46
C PHE A 133 -9.78 6.08 -8.93
N ALA A 134 -9.87 5.05 -9.78
CA ALA A 134 -10.31 5.23 -11.16
C ALA A 134 -11.73 5.80 -11.23
N ASN A 135 -12.66 5.31 -10.40
CA ASN A 135 -14.01 5.86 -10.36
C ASN A 135 -14.06 7.30 -9.82
N LEU A 136 -13.21 7.65 -8.85
CA LEU A 136 -13.08 9.05 -8.40
C LEU A 136 -12.56 9.96 -9.51
N PHE A 137 -11.63 9.46 -10.34
CA PHE A 137 -11.09 10.20 -11.49
C PHE A 137 -12.12 10.40 -12.61
N MET A 138 -12.92 9.36 -12.88
CA MET A 138 -13.96 9.42 -13.89
C MET A 138 -15.18 10.25 -13.44
N GLY A 139 -15.40 10.31 -12.13
CA GLY A 139 -16.60 10.86 -11.51
C GLY A 139 -17.65 9.79 -11.22
N ILE A 140 -18.32 9.93 -10.08
CA ILE A 140 -19.37 9.03 -9.60
C ILE A 140 -20.74 9.73 -9.60
N PRO A 141 -21.87 9.00 -9.73
CA PRO A 141 -23.19 9.60 -9.79
C PRO A 141 -23.64 10.08 -8.40
N VAL A 142 -23.24 11.28 -8.03
CA VAL A 142 -23.57 11.96 -6.77
C VAL A 142 -24.36 13.22 -7.07
N ASP A 143 -25.47 13.43 -6.36
CA ASP A 143 -26.31 14.63 -6.48
C ASP A 143 -25.79 15.80 -5.62
N ALA A 144 -26.50 16.93 -5.69
CA ALA A 144 -26.17 18.15 -4.95
C ALA A 144 -26.25 17.97 -3.40
N GLN A 145 -27.01 16.99 -2.92
CA GLN A 145 -27.14 16.61 -1.51
C GLN A 145 -26.01 15.68 -1.06
N GLY A 146 -25.16 15.20 -1.98
CA GLY A 146 -24.10 14.25 -1.71
C GLY A 146 -24.56 12.78 -1.70
N VAL A 147 -25.78 12.51 -2.18
CA VAL A 147 -26.33 11.15 -2.25
C VAL A 147 -25.82 10.43 -3.49
N TYR A 148 -25.31 9.21 -3.30
CA TYR A 148 -24.85 8.36 -4.38
C TYR A 148 -26.01 7.59 -5.01
N HIS A 149 -26.17 7.71 -6.31
CA HIS A 149 -27.23 7.05 -7.12
C HIS A 149 -26.72 5.87 -7.95
N GLY A 150 -25.49 5.44 -7.71
CA GLY A 150 -24.91 4.29 -8.40
C GLY A 150 -25.14 2.97 -7.66
N SER A 151 -24.49 1.93 -8.16
CA SER A 151 -24.45 0.60 -7.53
C SER A 151 -23.03 0.11 -7.36
N LEU A 152 -22.83 -0.92 -6.51
CA LEU A 152 -21.52 -1.57 -6.36
C LEU A 152 -20.99 -2.09 -7.70
N LEU A 153 -21.86 -2.74 -8.50
CA LEU A 153 -21.48 -3.27 -9.81
C LEU A 153 -21.20 -2.14 -10.82
N GLY A 154 -21.80 -0.97 -10.67
CA GLY A 154 -21.53 0.19 -11.51
C GLY A 154 -20.10 0.72 -11.37
N LEU A 155 -19.44 0.46 -10.24
CA LEU A 155 -18.03 0.79 -10.03
C LEU A 155 -17.09 -0.16 -10.79
N LEU A 156 -17.57 -1.35 -11.21
CA LEU A 156 -16.81 -2.33 -11.99
C LEU A 156 -16.94 -2.05 -13.51
N ASN A 157 -16.98 -0.77 -13.89
CA ASN A 157 -16.92 -0.34 -15.29
C ASN A 157 -15.52 -0.55 -15.88
N LEU A 158 -15.38 -0.40 -17.20
CA LEU A 158 -14.13 -0.67 -17.91
C LEU A 158 -12.95 0.14 -17.35
N TYR A 159 -13.15 1.44 -17.07
CA TYR A 159 -12.09 2.30 -16.53
C TYR A 159 -11.74 1.95 -15.08
N GLY A 160 -12.76 1.65 -14.27
CA GLY A 160 -12.59 1.14 -12.90
C GLY A 160 -11.78 -0.16 -12.87
N LEU A 161 -12.16 -1.14 -13.70
CA LEU A 161 -11.42 -2.42 -13.81
C LEU A 161 -9.98 -2.22 -14.31
N ALA A 162 -9.77 -1.34 -15.29
CA ALA A 162 -8.43 -0.99 -15.76
C ALA A 162 -7.58 -0.40 -14.60
N GLY A 163 -8.16 0.47 -13.76
CA GLY A 163 -7.51 0.99 -12.56
C GLY A 163 -7.19 -0.13 -11.56
N GLY A 164 -8.11 -1.07 -11.35
CA GLY A 164 -7.89 -2.22 -10.47
C GLY A 164 -6.72 -3.10 -10.92
N VAL A 165 -6.66 -3.44 -12.20
CA VAL A 165 -5.57 -4.23 -12.79
C VAL A 165 -4.25 -3.45 -12.77
N PHE A 166 -4.30 -2.13 -13.01
CA PHE A 166 -3.14 -1.25 -12.94
C PHE A 166 -2.53 -1.24 -11.53
N PHE A 167 -3.34 -1.04 -10.48
CA PHE A 167 -2.87 -1.04 -9.10
C PHE A 167 -2.35 -2.41 -8.68
N LEU A 168 -3.03 -3.48 -9.05
CA LEU A 168 -2.56 -4.84 -8.80
C LEU A 168 -1.17 -5.07 -9.37
N CYS A 169 -0.94 -4.78 -10.66
CA CYS A 169 0.37 -4.96 -11.27
C CYS A 169 1.43 -4.03 -10.68
N MET A 170 1.06 -2.80 -10.32
CA MET A 170 1.92 -1.82 -9.68
C MET A 170 2.42 -2.34 -8.32
N PHE A 171 1.54 -2.83 -7.47
CA PHE A 171 1.89 -3.35 -6.15
C PHE A 171 2.62 -4.69 -6.25
N VAL A 172 2.23 -5.58 -7.17
CA VAL A 172 2.94 -6.84 -7.43
C VAL A 172 4.39 -6.58 -7.88
N LEU A 173 4.61 -5.62 -8.78
CA LEU A 173 5.97 -5.22 -9.19
C LEU A 173 6.76 -4.69 -7.99
N HIS A 174 6.18 -3.82 -7.19
CA HIS A 174 6.82 -3.20 -6.03
C HIS A 174 7.14 -4.24 -4.95
N GLY A 175 6.21 -5.15 -4.67
CA GLY A 175 6.38 -6.27 -3.73
C GLY A 175 7.43 -7.29 -4.21
N ALA A 176 7.50 -7.58 -5.52
CA ALA A 176 8.53 -8.46 -6.07
C ALA A 176 9.93 -7.86 -5.91
N ILE A 177 10.08 -6.55 -6.14
CA ILE A 177 11.35 -5.85 -5.90
C ILE A 177 11.71 -5.88 -4.41
N TRP A 178 10.74 -5.63 -3.51
CA TRP A 178 10.94 -5.73 -2.07
C TRP A 178 11.39 -7.13 -1.65
N LEU A 179 10.69 -8.17 -2.11
CA LEU A 179 11.07 -9.55 -1.82
C LEU A 179 12.49 -9.87 -2.28
N SER A 180 12.93 -9.34 -3.43
CA SER A 180 14.29 -9.54 -3.92
C SER A 180 15.37 -8.92 -3.02
N ILE A 181 15.02 -7.88 -2.24
CA ILE A 181 15.91 -7.27 -1.24
C ILE A 181 15.94 -8.11 0.04
N LYS A 182 14.80 -8.69 0.42
CA LYS A 182 14.59 -9.36 1.70
C LYS A 182 14.88 -10.86 1.68
N SER A 183 15.16 -11.43 0.51
CA SER A 183 15.42 -12.86 0.33
C SER A 183 16.79 -13.13 -0.31
N GLU A 184 17.24 -14.37 -0.20
CA GLU A 184 18.47 -14.88 -0.81
C GLU A 184 18.20 -16.18 -1.58
N GLY A 185 19.16 -16.64 -2.38
CA GLY A 185 19.11 -17.92 -3.09
C GLY A 185 17.98 -18.03 -4.13
N ASP A 186 17.29 -19.15 -4.13
CA ASP A 186 16.26 -19.46 -5.14
C ASP A 186 15.03 -18.56 -5.03
N LEU A 187 14.63 -18.17 -3.82
CA LEU A 187 13.51 -17.26 -3.61
C LEU A 187 13.81 -15.87 -4.18
N GLN A 188 15.02 -15.35 -3.95
CA GLN A 188 15.46 -14.09 -4.56
C GLN A 188 15.47 -14.16 -6.09
N THR A 189 15.96 -15.26 -6.65
CA THR A 189 16.00 -15.47 -8.11
C THR A 189 14.60 -15.44 -8.70
N ARG A 190 13.63 -16.10 -8.05
CA ARG A 190 12.22 -16.08 -8.48
C ARG A 190 11.57 -14.71 -8.30
N ALA A 191 11.90 -13.98 -7.23
CA ALA A 191 11.42 -12.61 -7.02
C ALA A 191 11.91 -11.67 -8.12
N LEU A 192 13.20 -11.74 -8.50
CA LEU A 192 13.78 -10.98 -9.60
C LEU A 192 13.16 -11.36 -10.95
N ALA A 193 12.92 -12.65 -11.18
CA ALA A 193 12.24 -13.11 -12.39
C ALA A 193 10.80 -12.56 -12.46
N ALA A 194 10.06 -12.60 -11.36
CA ALA A 194 8.71 -12.03 -11.27
C ALA A 194 8.72 -10.52 -11.54
N ALA A 195 9.62 -9.75 -10.91
CA ALA A 195 9.76 -8.31 -11.15
C ALA A 195 10.08 -8.01 -12.63
N THR A 196 10.97 -8.80 -13.22
CA THR A 196 11.38 -8.65 -14.64
C THR A 196 10.23 -8.99 -15.59
N PHE A 197 9.41 -9.99 -15.26
CA PHE A 197 8.24 -10.40 -16.04
C PHE A 197 7.09 -9.39 -15.94
N VAL A 198 6.80 -8.89 -14.74
CA VAL A 198 5.69 -7.95 -14.50
C VAL A 198 6.01 -6.55 -15.05
N TRP A 199 7.27 -6.16 -15.09
CA TRP A 199 7.67 -4.82 -15.52
C TRP A 199 7.16 -4.42 -16.94
N PRO A 200 7.33 -5.20 -18.01
CA PRO A 200 6.79 -4.85 -19.34
C PRO A 200 5.26 -4.82 -19.35
N ILE A 201 4.60 -5.67 -18.57
CA ILE A 201 3.15 -5.65 -18.41
C ILE A 201 2.72 -4.33 -17.76
N MET A 202 3.44 -3.89 -16.71
CA MET A 202 3.19 -2.62 -16.05
C MET A 202 3.37 -1.42 -16.99
N LEU A 203 4.39 -1.45 -17.84
CA LEU A 203 4.61 -0.39 -18.84
C LEU A 203 3.46 -0.35 -19.87
N ALA A 204 3.02 -1.50 -20.36
CA ALA A 204 1.88 -1.58 -21.28
C ALA A 204 0.58 -1.09 -20.61
N LEU A 205 0.33 -1.49 -19.34
CA LEU A 205 -0.83 -1.04 -18.57
C LEU A 205 -0.76 0.46 -18.29
N LEU A 206 0.40 1.04 -18.04
CA LEU A 206 0.56 2.49 -17.90
C LEU A 206 0.11 3.21 -19.17
N VAL A 207 0.56 2.77 -20.34
CA VAL A 207 0.16 3.37 -21.63
C VAL A 207 -1.34 3.23 -21.85
N VAL A 208 -1.89 2.02 -21.63
CA VAL A 208 -3.33 1.78 -21.78
C VAL A 208 -4.14 2.65 -20.81
N PHE A 209 -3.72 2.75 -19.54
CA PHE A 209 -4.42 3.55 -18.54
C PHE A 209 -4.39 5.04 -18.87
N LEU A 210 -3.26 5.57 -19.36
CA LEU A 210 -3.16 6.96 -19.82
C LEU A 210 -4.09 7.24 -21.02
N ILE A 211 -4.18 6.29 -21.97
CA ILE A 211 -5.11 6.40 -23.11
C ILE A 211 -6.57 6.39 -22.61
N LEU A 212 -6.93 5.42 -21.76
CA LEU A 212 -8.28 5.35 -21.20
C LEU A 212 -8.62 6.60 -20.38
N THR A 213 -7.65 7.15 -19.63
CA THR A 213 -7.82 8.41 -18.89
C THR A 213 -8.24 9.56 -19.81
N ALA A 214 -7.69 9.63 -21.02
CA ALA A 214 -8.05 10.66 -21.99
C ALA A 214 -9.51 10.54 -22.50
N PHE A 215 -10.02 9.31 -22.59
CA PHE A 215 -11.39 9.06 -23.08
C PHE A 215 -12.45 9.13 -21.97
N TYR A 216 -12.10 8.72 -20.75
CA TYR A 216 -13.06 8.55 -19.66
C TYR A 216 -13.05 9.70 -18.64
N THR A 217 -12.06 10.57 -18.66
CA THR A 217 -11.88 11.62 -17.64
C THR A 217 -11.54 12.97 -18.25
N LYS A 218 -11.62 14.01 -17.42
CA LYS A 218 -11.16 15.36 -17.75
C LYS A 218 -9.83 15.72 -17.06
N LEU A 219 -9.07 14.70 -16.60
CA LEU A 219 -7.82 14.96 -15.85
C LEU A 219 -6.83 15.81 -16.65
N TYR A 220 -6.74 15.61 -17.96
CA TYR A 220 -5.80 16.32 -18.81
C TYR A 220 -6.10 17.82 -18.95
N ASP A 221 -7.33 18.27 -18.65
CA ASP A 221 -7.67 19.69 -18.72
C ASP A 221 -6.77 20.52 -17.77
N ASN A 222 -6.50 20.00 -16.56
CA ASN A 222 -5.59 20.64 -15.62
C ASN A 222 -4.14 20.66 -16.10
N TYR A 223 -3.70 19.60 -16.77
CA TYR A 223 -2.35 19.51 -17.34
C TYR A 223 -2.15 20.49 -18.50
N LEU A 224 -3.19 20.66 -19.34
CA LEU A 224 -3.17 21.64 -20.43
C LEU A 224 -3.26 23.08 -19.91
N ALA A 225 -4.05 23.30 -18.84
CA ALA A 225 -4.14 24.61 -18.19
C ALA A 225 -2.84 25.01 -17.45
N MET A 226 -2.13 24.03 -16.87
CA MET A 226 -0.89 24.22 -16.12
C MET A 226 0.18 23.22 -16.59
N PRO A 227 0.91 23.49 -17.68
CA PRO A 227 1.87 22.54 -18.27
C PRO A 227 2.98 22.07 -17.31
N ALA A 228 3.29 22.83 -16.25
CA ALA A 228 4.25 22.41 -15.22
C ALA A 228 3.85 21.08 -14.54
N LEU A 229 2.56 20.74 -14.49
CA LEU A 229 2.08 19.48 -13.92
C LEU A 229 2.56 18.25 -14.71
N PHE A 230 2.94 18.38 -15.99
CA PHE A 230 3.49 17.26 -16.76
C PHE A 230 4.77 16.68 -16.16
N ILE A 231 5.42 17.39 -15.22
CA ILE A 231 6.51 16.80 -14.44
C ILE A 231 6.09 15.51 -13.69
N LEU A 232 4.82 15.40 -13.27
CA LEU A 232 4.32 14.28 -12.49
C LEU A 232 4.28 12.97 -13.29
N PRO A 233 3.64 12.88 -14.48
CA PRO A 233 3.71 11.68 -15.31
C PRO A 233 5.13 11.42 -15.84
N LEU A 234 5.95 12.44 -16.03
CA LEU A 234 7.36 12.25 -16.39
C LEU A 234 8.17 11.61 -15.25
N LEU A 235 7.93 12.02 -14.00
CA LEU A 235 8.53 11.38 -12.83
C LEU A 235 8.06 9.92 -12.68
N ALA A 236 6.77 9.65 -12.93
CA ALA A 236 6.26 8.28 -12.95
C ALA A 236 6.98 7.44 -14.00
N LEU A 237 7.08 7.91 -15.23
CA LEU A 237 7.77 7.21 -16.30
C LEU A 237 9.27 7.00 -15.98
N ALA A 238 9.94 8.05 -15.50
CA ALA A 238 11.35 7.97 -15.09
C ALA A 238 11.54 6.96 -13.94
N GLY A 239 10.62 6.91 -12.98
CA GLY A 239 10.61 5.92 -11.91
C GLY A 239 10.48 4.50 -12.45
N LEU A 240 9.52 4.23 -13.35
CA LEU A 240 9.30 2.91 -13.94
C LEU A 240 10.50 2.44 -14.79
N LEU A 241 11.05 3.31 -15.63
CA LEU A 241 12.24 3.02 -16.43
C LEU A 241 13.49 2.86 -15.56
N GLY A 242 13.63 3.71 -14.54
CA GLY A 242 14.70 3.64 -13.55
C GLY A 242 14.69 2.33 -12.77
N ALA A 243 13.51 1.84 -12.36
CA ALA A 243 13.36 0.55 -11.67
C ALA A 243 13.93 -0.59 -12.54
N ARG A 244 13.62 -0.64 -13.83
CA ARG A 244 14.16 -1.65 -14.77
C ARG A 244 15.67 -1.55 -14.91
N CYS A 245 16.18 -0.32 -15.07
CA CYS A 245 17.62 -0.08 -15.21
C CYS A 245 18.38 -0.50 -13.94
N MET A 246 17.85 -0.22 -12.76
CA MET A 246 18.49 -0.58 -11.49
C MET A 246 18.40 -2.09 -11.21
N LEU A 247 17.29 -2.75 -11.57
CA LEU A 247 17.16 -4.20 -11.50
C LEU A 247 18.22 -4.89 -12.37
N SER A 248 18.41 -4.46 -13.62
CA SER A 248 19.42 -5.03 -14.51
C SER A 248 20.87 -4.84 -14.04
N LYS A 249 21.12 -3.84 -13.20
CA LYS A 249 22.42 -3.57 -12.57
C LYS A 249 22.59 -4.22 -11.18
N GLY A 250 21.60 -4.99 -10.72
CA GLY A 250 21.62 -5.60 -9.39
C GLY A 250 21.52 -4.61 -8.21
N LYS A 251 21.16 -3.35 -8.48
CA LYS A 251 21.05 -2.30 -7.46
C LYS A 251 19.62 -2.27 -6.88
N LEU A 252 19.28 -3.28 -6.05
CA LEU A 252 17.91 -3.58 -5.64
C LEU A 252 17.26 -2.44 -4.84
N TRP A 253 17.95 -1.82 -3.87
CA TRP A 253 17.43 -0.69 -3.13
C TRP A 253 17.13 0.53 -4.00
N LEU A 254 17.97 0.79 -5.02
CA LEU A 254 17.68 1.85 -5.98
C LEU A 254 16.52 1.48 -6.89
N ALA A 255 16.37 0.20 -7.26
CA ALA A 255 15.20 -0.27 -8.02
C ALA A 255 13.91 -0.08 -7.22
N TRP A 256 13.93 -0.38 -5.91
CA TRP A 256 12.80 -0.13 -5.03
C TRP A 256 12.49 1.37 -4.92
N GLY A 257 13.48 2.22 -4.71
CA GLY A 257 13.31 3.68 -4.69
C GLY A 257 12.75 4.23 -6.02
N CYS A 258 13.19 3.68 -7.15
CA CYS A 258 12.64 4.05 -8.46
C CYS A 258 11.17 3.58 -8.62
N SER A 259 10.82 2.39 -8.14
CA SER A 259 9.42 1.94 -8.15
C SER A 259 8.55 2.73 -7.17
N ALA A 260 9.08 3.19 -6.04
CA ALA A 260 8.41 4.14 -5.14
C ALA A 260 8.15 5.49 -5.84
N LEU A 261 9.15 6.01 -6.56
CA LEU A 261 8.98 7.23 -7.36
C LEU A 261 7.90 7.07 -8.44
N PHE A 262 7.81 5.90 -9.08
CA PHE A 262 6.74 5.58 -10.01
C PHE A 262 5.36 5.68 -9.33
N ILE A 263 5.18 5.04 -8.18
CA ILE A 263 3.93 5.06 -7.42
C ILE A 263 3.54 6.50 -7.00
N ILE A 264 4.49 7.27 -6.48
CA ILE A 264 4.30 8.68 -6.12
C ILE A 264 3.85 9.47 -7.35
N GLY A 265 4.57 9.34 -8.47
CA GLY A 265 4.27 10.05 -9.70
C GLY A 265 2.88 9.74 -10.25
N VAL A 266 2.47 8.47 -10.24
CA VAL A 266 1.13 8.04 -10.67
C VAL A 266 0.04 8.57 -9.73
N THR A 267 0.26 8.51 -8.42
CA THR A 267 -0.71 9.01 -7.43
C THR A 267 -0.93 10.51 -7.60
N PHE A 268 0.15 11.27 -7.68
CA PHE A 268 0.08 12.71 -7.91
C PHE A 268 -0.50 13.03 -9.28
N PHE A 269 -0.19 12.26 -10.33
CA PHE A 269 -0.79 12.44 -11.65
C PHE A 269 -2.31 12.38 -11.57
N GLY A 270 -2.88 11.33 -11.00
CA GLY A 270 -4.32 11.18 -10.93
C GLY A 270 -4.99 12.24 -10.07
N VAL A 271 -4.48 12.46 -8.85
CA VAL A 271 -5.12 13.35 -7.87
C VAL A 271 -4.96 14.82 -8.26
N MET A 272 -3.79 15.26 -8.73
CA MET A 272 -3.60 16.63 -9.22
C MET A 272 -4.40 16.92 -10.50
N GLY A 273 -4.62 15.89 -11.32
CA GLY A 273 -5.51 15.99 -12.48
C GLY A 273 -6.96 16.29 -12.11
N MET A 274 -7.43 15.85 -10.93
CA MET A 274 -8.78 16.17 -10.44
C MET A 274 -8.90 17.57 -9.83
N PHE A 275 -7.79 18.19 -9.39
CA PHE A 275 -7.85 19.45 -8.65
C PHE A 275 -8.72 20.51 -9.36
N PRO A 276 -9.59 21.25 -8.66
CA PRO A 276 -9.84 21.23 -7.21
C PRO A 276 -10.84 20.16 -6.75
N GLY A 277 -11.35 19.32 -7.65
CA GLY A 277 -12.31 18.25 -7.33
C GLY A 277 -11.70 17.19 -6.43
N MET A 278 -12.47 16.74 -5.45
CA MET A 278 -12.18 15.57 -4.61
C MET A 278 -13.12 14.42 -4.92
N ILE A 279 -14.40 14.75 -5.10
CA ILE A 279 -15.44 13.81 -5.57
C ILE A 279 -16.12 14.48 -6.75
N ILE A 280 -15.76 14.05 -7.94
CA ILE A 280 -16.35 14.57 -9.17
C ILE A 280 -17.74 13.95 -9.34
N SER A 281 -18.76 14.80 -9.53
CA SER A 281 -20.10 14.32 -9.86
C SER A 281 -20.23 14.07 -11.37
N SER A 282 -20.70 12.87 -11.73
CA SER A 282 -21.06 12.54 -13.11
C SER A 282 -22.47 12.96 -13.50
N LEU A 283 -23.32 13.35 -12.52
CA LEU A 283 -24.71 13.80 -12.75
C LEU A 283 -24.77 15.29 -13.02
N ASP A 284 -24.11 16.08 -12.18
CA ASP A 284 -24.12 17.53 -12.25
C ASP A 284 -22.76 18.08 -11.82
N PRO A 285 -22.02 18.81 -12.67
CA PRO A 285 -20.78 19.43 -12.30
C PRO A 285 -20.86 20.35 -11.06
N ALA A 286 -22.04 20.99 -10.82
CA ALA A 286 -22.26 21.83 -9.64
C ALA A 286 -22.32 21.02 -8.33
N ALA A 287 -22.63 19.73 -8.38
CA ALA A 287 -22.61 18.82 -7.25
C ALA A 287 -21.21 18.31 -6.88
N THR A 288 -20.19 18.61 -7.68
CA THR A 288 -18.80 18.22 -7.42
C THR A 288 -18.33 18.77 -6.08
N VAL A 289 -17.83 17.86 -5.22
CA VAL A 289 -17.18 18.24 -3.98
C VAL A 289 -15.73 18.60 -4.28
N THR A 290 -15.35 19.82 -3.97
CA THR A 290 -14.01 20.37 -4.20
C THR A 290 -13.26 20.58 -2.89
N ALA A 291 -11.95 20.76 -2.98
CA ALA A 291 -11.12 21.16 -1.85
C ALA A 291 -11.59 22.48 -1.19
N PHE A 292 -12.32 23.33 -1.93
CA PHE A 292 -12.79 24.62 -1.42
C PHE A 292 -14.18 24.54 -0.78
N ASN A 293 -15.15 23.85 -1.40
CA ASN A 293 -16.51 23.73 -0.87
C ASN A 293 -16.69 22.56 0.12
N GLY A 294 -15.68 21.67 0.19
CA GLY A 294 -15.67 20.51 1.09
C GLY A 294 -14.78 20.66 2.31
N SER A 295 -14.01 21.77 2.42
CA SER A 295 -13.02 21.97 3.47
C SER A 295 -13.66 22.37 4.81
N SER A 296 -12.92 22.09 5.88
CA SER A 296 -13.19 22.55 7.23
C SER A 296 -12.89 24.05 7.38
N SER A 297 -13.12 24.60 8.57
CA SER A 297 -12.85 26.01 8.85
C SER A 297 -11.35 26.36 8.72
N GLN A 298 -11.05 27.62 8.39
CA GLN A 298 -9.67 28.10 8.31
C GLN A 298 -8.89 27.90 9.61
N LEU A 299 -9.57 28.03 10.76
CA LEU A 299 -8.95 27.80 12.06
C LEU A 299 -8.57 26.35 12.24
N THR A 300 -9.46 25.41 11.90
CA THR A 300 -9.19 23.97 11.95
C THR A 300 -8.01 23.60 11.07
N LEU A 301 -8.00 24.07 9.81
CA LEU A 301 -6.91 23.79 8.87
C LEU A 301 -5.55 24.33 9.37
N LYS A 302 -5.53 25.50 10.03
CA LYS A 302 -4.31 26.07 10.63
C LYS A 302 -3.80 25.23 11.80
N ILE A 303 -4.69 24.87 12.74
CA ILE A 303 -4.32 24.05 13.89
C ILE A 303 -3.78 22.69 13.43
N MET A 304 -4.48 22.04 12.51
CA MET A 304 -4.05 20.76 11.94
C MET A 304 -2.68 20.87 11.26
N LEU A 305 -2.44 21.95 10.51
CA LEU A 305 -1.15 22.17 9.84
C LEU A 305 -0.02 22.31 10.88
N GLY A 306 -0.25 23.05 11.95
CA GLY A 306 0.72 23.17 13.05
C GLY A 306 1.05 21.82 13.68
N VAL A 307 0.03 21.00 13.95
CA VAL A 307 0.22 19.63 14.47
C VAL A 307 0.97 18.74 13.45
N ALA A 308 0.58 18.78 12.19
CA ALA A 308 1.20 17.99 11.13
C ALA A 308 2.69 18.33 10.95
N LEU A 309 3.06 19.61 10.99
CA LEU A 309 4.45 20.06 10.87
C LEU A 309 5.37 19.55 12.00
N VAL A 310 4.80 19.22 13.15
CA VAL A 310 5.56 18.64 14.27
C VAL A 310 5.54 17.11 14.23
N MET A 311 4.36 16.52 14.08
CA MET A 311 4.17 15.07 14.22
C MET A 311 4.67 14.29 13.01
N VAL A 312 4.44 14.78 11.78
CA VAL A 312 4.84 14.06 10.57
C VAL A 312 6.37 13.85 10.49
N PRO A 313 7.23 14.85 10.77
CA PRO A 313 8.67 14.62 10.84
C PRO A 313 9.06 13.55 11.87
N ILE A 314 8.45 13.52 13.05
CA ILE A 314 8.71 12.53 14.09
C ILE A 314 8.39 11.12 13.56
N VAL A 315 7.22 10.95 12.94
CA VAL A 315 6.80 9.66 12.37
C VAL A 315 7.74 9.23 11.24
N LEU A 316 8.13 10.15 10.35
CA LEU A 316 9.06 9.86 9.25
C LEU A 316 10.45 9.44 9.75
N ILE A 317 10.97 10.10 10.80
CA ILE A 317 12.25 9.72 11.43
C ILE A 317 12.14 8.32 12.04
N TYR A 318 11.06 8.04 12.79
CA TYR A 318 10.80 6.72 13.34
C TYR A 318 10.72 5.66 12.24
N GLN A 319 9.96 5.91 11.18
CA GLN A 319 9.79 4.98 10.09
C GLN A 319 11.11 4.72 9.34
N PHE A 320 11.88 5.78 9.05
CA PHE A 320 13.21 5.64 8.47
C PHE A 320 14.14 4.79 9.34
N TRP A 321 14.10 4.99 10.67
CA TRP A 321 14.87 4.19 11.61
C TRP A 321 14.45 2.71 11.59
N MET A 322 13.14 2.42 11.56
CA MET A 322 12.61 1.06 11.45
C MET A 322 13.06 0.38 10.14
N TYR A 323 12.94 1.06 9.01
CA TYR A 323 13.40 0.51 7.73
C TYR A 323 14.90 0.25 7.71
N ARG A 324 15.69 1.09 8.37
CA ARG A 324 17.14 0.89 8.50
C ARG A 324 17.48 -0.29 9.42
N LEU A 325 16.75 -0.46 10.51
CA LEU A 325 16.94 -1.54 11.46
C LEU A 325 16.71 -2.91 10.81
N PHE A 326 15.65 -3.02 10.01
CA PHE A 326 15.28 -4.24 9.31
C PHE A 326 15.73 -4.26 7.83
N SER A 327 16.79 -3.55 7.47
CA SER A 327 17.25 -3.46 6.07
C SER A 327 17.92 -4.73 5.54
N HIS A 328 18.37 -5.64 6.41
CA HIS A 328 19.05 -6.89 6.05
C HIS A 328 18.06 -7.93 5.46
N PRO A 329 18.52 -8.88 4.66
CA PRO A 329 17.72 -10.03 4.23
C PRO A 329 17.25 -10.85 5.45
N VAL A 330 16.08 -11.49 5.33
CA VAL A 330 15.56 -12.40 6.35
C VAL A 330 16.41 -13.65 6.37
N THR A 331 16.92 -14.05 7.54
CA THR A 331 17.78 -15.22 7.73
C THR A 331 17.05 -16.36 8.41
N ALA A 332 17.63 -17.57 8.39
CA ALA A 332 17.07 -18.72 9.11
C ALA A 332 16.93 -18.46 10.62
N LYS A 333 17.83 -17.64 11.21
CA LYS A 333 17.76 -17.27 12.63
C LYS A 333 16.51 -16.43 12.94
N ASP A 334 16.09 -15.58 12.03
CA ASP A 334 14.89 -14.75 12.19
C ASP A 334 13.60 -15.60 12.18
N LEU A 335 13.67 -16.84 11.67
CA LEU A 335 12.56 -17.80 11.67
C LEU A 335 12.47 -18.66 12.95
N ASP A 336 13.58 -18.86 13.66
CA ASP A 336 13.65 -19.74 14.85
C ASP A 336 13.11 -19.04 16.10
N ASP A 337 13.23 -17.73 16.19
CA ASP A 337 12.53 -16.95 17.20
C ASP A 337 11.05 -16.87 16.83
N HIS A 338 10.20 -17.54 17.61
CA HIS A 338 8.74 -17.67 17.41
C HIS A 338 7.95 -16.36 17.38
N ALA A 339 8.62 -15.25 17.15
CA ALA A 339 8.03 -13.93 17.09
C ALA A 339 8.69 -13.13 15.97
N TYR A 340 7.91 -12.31 15.31
CA TYR A 340 8.35 -11.15 14.52
C TYR A 340 9.16 -10.14 15.39
N TYR A 341 9.95 -10.64 16.38
CA TYR A 341 10.62 -9.81 17.38
C TYR A 341 12.01 -9.42 16.93
N LEU A 342 12.28 -8.14 17.15
CA LEU A 342 13.55 -7.44 17.02
C LEU A 342 14.71 -8.25 17.60
N PRO A 343 15.83 -8.40 16.88
CA PRO A 343 17.09 -8.85 17.48
C PRO A 343 17.54 -7.99 18.68
N GLY A 344 17.04 -6.74 18.78
CA GLY A 344 17.33 -5.84 19.89
C GLY A 344 16.40 -5.93 21.10
N CYS A 345 15.16 -6.44 20.95
CA CYS A 345 14.24 -6.60 22.09
C CYS A 345 14.51 -7.85 22.94
N ALA A 346 15.21 -8.84 22.40
CA ALA A 346 15.65 -10.01 23.18
C ALA A 346 16.53 -9.63 24.38
N LEU A 347 17.21 -8.46 24.33
CA LEU A 347 18.01 -7.93 25.45
C LEU A 347 17.15 -7.41 26.61
N PHE A 348 15.87 -7.05 26.39
CA PHE A 348 15.00 -6.54 27.45
C PHE A 348 14.04 -7.59 28.03
N PHE A 349 13.83 -8.71 27.36
CA PHE A 349 12.88 -9.74 27.76
C PHE A 349 13.46 -11.17 27.84
N SER A 350 14.77 -11.34 27.79
CA SER A 350 15.39 -12.66 28.05
C SER A 350 15.11 -13.06 29.48
N LYS A 351 14.06 -13.84 29.70
CA LYS A 351 13.96 -14.66 30.92
C LYS A 351 15.25 -15.48 31.00
N PRO A 352 15.95 -15.48 32.16
CA PRO A 352 17.10 -16.36 32.32
C PRO A 352 16.67 -17.79 32.04
N ARG A 353 17.35 -18.46 31.12
CA ARG A 353 17.19 -19.90 30.89
C ARG A 353 17.31 -20.56 32.26
N ARG A 354 16.25 -21.13 32.79
CA ARG A 354 16.31 -22.08 33.86
C ARG A 354 17.16 -23.25 33.35
N ASN A 355 18.40 -23.29 33.77
CA ASN A 355 19.19 -24.51 33.72
C ASN A 355 18.40 -25.58 34.47
N SER A 356 17.73 -26.46 33.76
CA SER A 356 17.28 -27.74 34.31
C SER A 356 18.56 -28.55 34.48
N GLY A 357 19.19 -28.36 35.64
CA GLY A 357 20.28 -29.18 36.10
C GLY A 357 19.77 -30.61 36.22
N ALA A 358 20.21 -31.48 35.34
CA ALA A 358 20.20 -32.92 35.58
C ALA A 358 21.17 -33.17 36.71
N ALA A 359 20.63 -33.30 37.92
CA ALA A 359 21.38 -33.73 39.07
C ALA A 359 21.15 -35.23 39.26
N PHE A 360 22.21 -35.98 39.14
CA PHE A 360 22.62 -37.10 39.95
C PHE A 360 21.54 -38.10 40.44
N TYR A 361 21.61 -39.30 39.91
CA TYR A 361 21.44 -40.51 40.73
C TYR A 361 22.51 -41.54 40.35
N THR A 362 23.66 -41.45 41.07
CA THR A 362 24.50 -42.64 41.32
C THR A 362 23.98 -43.32 42.57
N ARG A 363 23.45 -44.53 42.47
CA ARG A 363 23.32 -45.46 43.59
C ARG A 363 24.41 -46.51 43.46
N SER A 364 25.29 -46.49 44.42
CA SER A 364 26.19 -47.59 44.76
C SER A 364 25.35 -48.70 45.43
N SER A 365 25.51 -49.90 44.96
CA SER A 365 25.06 -51.14 45.61
C SER A 365 26.16 -51.67 46.50
N SER A 366 25.84 -51.95 47.67
CA SER A 366 26.43 -53.06 48.45
C SER A 366 25.58 -54.28 48.31
#